data_d8b25ec73588d8fd3857af8457014ea6
#
_entry.id   d8b25ec73588d8fd3857af8457014ea6
#
_cell.length_a   1.000
_cell.length_b   1.000
_cell.length_c   1.000
_cell.angle_alpha   90.00
_cell.angle_beta   90.00
_cell.angle_gamma   90.00
#
_symmetry.space_group_name_H-M   'P 1'
#
loop_
_entity.id
_entity.type
_entity.pdbx_description
1 polymer ?
#
loop_
_entity_poly.entity_id
_entity_poly.type
_entity_poly.pdbx_seq_one_letter_code
_entity_poly.pdbx_strand_id
1 'polypeptide(L)'
;MVTGTLSGGVLRVDDELAIHPTGTAVRVRSLENHHAGHRELPPGSRCAVNLVGAAHDEIARGNVLVRTDQWHHTTMFDASLRVLDQLDHPVSRRGAHVVYLGSGEHPVRMRILGPNALEPGAEGSVRIYLPQPLPLLPGDRFVLRESGRSETVGGGEVLDVDPTEKASTARPDRSMDRVVRERGWVDADELERLTGKRREPDVDHWVVDPEVLHEVLERLRTRLETAGPMGLELAGLEPFERAVTTLLGDAVVEAGRLVPMGAVDPLADHPFVAALASSPFVPPAPDDVDRGELRELVRRGDVVEVEGIFYAASAIEEAARLAARLLDNDPEGFTVSAFREAAGNTRKHALPLLSHLDGTGVTRRRDDVRIAGPRLPNT
;
A
#
# COMPACT_ATOMS: atom_id res chain seq x y z
N MET A 1 -0.64 -20.62 33.92
CA MET A 1 0.69 -21.04 33.44
C MET A 1 0.49 -22.04 32.31
N VAL A 2 1.16 -21.86 31.20
CA VAL A 2 1.12 -22.74 30.03
C VAL A 2 2.50 -23.33 29.77
N THR A 3 2.58 -24.51 29.15
CA THR A 3 3.86 -25.16 28.85
C THR A 3 3.98 -25.46 27.36
N GLY A 4 5.15 -25.25 26.81
CA GLY A 4 5.41 -25.47 25.39
C GLY A 4 6.89 -25.51 25.07
N THR A 5 7.20 -25.59 23.79
CA THR A 5 8.55 -25.47 23.26
C THR A 5 8.68 -24.16 22.51
N LEU A 6 9.68 -23.36 22.82
CA LEU A 6 10.03 -22.15 22.10
C LEU A 6 10.73 -22.55 20.80
N SER A 7 10.07 -22.40 19.67
CA SER A 7 10.59 -22.81 18.35
C SER A 7 11.45 -21.74 17.67
N GLY A 8 11.18 -20.46 17.93
CA GLY A 8 11.90 -19.35 17.31
C GLY A 8 12.09 -18.15 18.23
N GLY A 9 13.14 -17.40 17.98
CA GLY A 9 13.45 -16.16 18.72
C GLY A 9 13.83 -16.36 20.18
N VAL A 10 14.01 -15.25 20.89
CA VAL A 10 14.25 -15.23 22.35
C VAL A 10 13.00 -14.70 23.02
N LEU A 11 12.48 -15.44 24.00
CA LEU A 11 11.32 -15.04 24.81
C LEU A 11 11.80 -14.39 26.11
N ARG A 12 11.23 -13.22 26.44
CA ARG A 12 11.58 -12.45 27.62
C ARG A 12 10.38 -12.21 28.53
N VAL A 13 10.66 -12.03 29.80
CA VAL A 13 9.68 -11.47 30.75
C VAL A 13 9.29 -10.08 30.25
N ASP A 14 8.02 -9.73 30.34
CA ASP A 14 7.36 -8.52 29.86
C ASP A 14 7.14 -8.47 28.32
N ASP A 15 7.56 -9.48 27.54
CA ASP A 15 7.18 -9.56 26.12
C ASP A 15 5.65 -9.57 25.96
N GLU A 16 5.18 -8.76 25.00
CA GLU A 16 3.78 -8.75 24.54
C GLU A 16 3.61 -9.72 23.39
N LEU A 17 2.63 -10.59 23.51
CA LEU A 17 2.35 -11.68 22.57
C LEU A 17 0.86 -11.75 22.27
N ALA A 18 0.51 -12.48 21.21
CA ALA A 18 -0.86 -12.88 20.92
C ALA A 18 -1.01 -14.41 20.97
N ILE A 19 -2.15 -14.87 21.48
CA ILE A 19 -2.54 -16.28 21.44
C ILE A 19 -3.25 -16.54 20.12
N HIS A 20 -2.76 -17.45 19.33
CA HIS A 20 -3.45 -17.93 18.12
C HIS A 20 -4.25 -19.21 18.40
N PRO A 21 -5.47 -19.34 17.79
CA PRO A 21 -6.07 -18.50 16.76
C PRO A 21 -6.92 -17.33 17.27
N THR A 22 -7.10 -17.15 18.57
CA THR A 22 -8.03 -16.15 19.14
C THR A 22 -7.58 -14.71 18.93
N GLY A 23 -6.25 -14.46 18.76
CA GLY A 23 -5.70 -13.12 18.70
C GLY A 23 -5.64 -12.40 20.05
N THR A 24 -5.91 -13.10 21.16
CA THR A 24 -5.94 -12.51 22.50
C THR A 24 -4.55 -12.00 22.88
N ALA A 25 -4.44 -10.71 23.17
CA ALA A 25 -3.19 -10.09 23.61
C ALA A 25 -2.87 -10.53 25.04
N VAL A 26 -1.63 -10.94 25.27
CA VAL A 26 -1.10 -11.40 26.54
C VAL A 26 0.29 -10.85 26.80
N ARG A 27 0.68 -10.75 28.08
CA ARG A 27 2.03 -10.38 28.47
C ARG A 27 2.67 -11.47 29.30
N VAL A 28 3.95 -11.71 29.07
CA VAL A 28 4.74 -12.69 29.82
C VAL A 28 5.06 -12.14 31.21
N ARG A 29 4.55 -12.79 32.27
CA ARG A 29 4.80 -12.41 33.64
C ARG A 29 6.04 -13.09 34.23
N SER A 30 6.24 -14.36 33.94
CA SER A 30 7.41 -15.12 34.36
C SER A 30 7.69 -16.29 33.42
N LEU A 31 8.94 -16.71 33.39
CA LEU A 31 9.44 -17.82 32.59
C LEU A 31 10.13 -18.84 33.50
N GLU A 32 9.87 -20.11 33.28
CA GLU A 32 10.52 -21.21 33.97
C GLU A 32 11.01 -22.26 32.97
N ASN A 33 12.21 -22.81 33.21
CA ASN A 33 12.76 -23.95 32.52
C ASN A 33 13.44 -24.85 33.59
N HIS A 34 13.14 -26.16 33.54
CA HIS A 34 13.66 -27.13 34.53
C HIS A 34 13.49 -26.69 36.01
N HIS A 35 12.30 -26.13 36.34
CA HIS A 35 11.97 -25.59 37.67
C HIS A 35 12.82 -24.39 38.15
N ALA A 36 13.61 -23.79 37.26
CA ALA A 36 14.33 -22.56 37.51
C ALA A 36 13.67 -21.36 36.80
N GLY A 37 13.58 -20.23 37.48
CA GLY A 37 13.09 -18.99 36.91
C GLY A 37 14.16 -18.32 36.03
N HIS A 38 13.72 -17.77 34.91
CA HIS A 38 14.56 -17.09 33.92
C HIS A 38 13.97 -15.75 33.55
N ARG A 39 14.83 -14.77 33.18
CA ARG A 39 14.37 -13.51 32.58
C ARG A 39 14.20 -13.61 31.07
N GLU A 40 14.95 -14.52 30.45
CA GLU A 40 14.86 -14.82 29.02
C GLU A 40 15.19 -16.29 28.75
N LEU A 41 14.63 -16.83 27.68
CA LEU A 41 14.90 -18.19 27.20
C LEU A 41 15.19 -18.18 25.69
N PRO A 42 16.23 -18.91 25.25
CA PRO A 42 16.56 -19.04 23.83
C PRO A 42 15.64 -20.06 23.12
N PRO A 43 15.61 -20.07 21.77
CA PRO A 43 14.89 -21.08 21.00
C PRO A 43 15.41 -22.50 21.30
N GLY A 44 14.53 -23.49 21.12
CA GLY A 44 14.79 -24.89 21.51
C GLY A 44 14.50 -25.20 22.98
N SER A 45 14.18 -24.18 23.80
CA SER A 45 13.85 -24.39 25.21
C SER A 45 12.43 -24.92 25.39
N ARG A 46 12.27 -25.95 26.24
CA ARG A 46 10.96 -26.30 26.79
C ARG A 46 10.69 -25.38 27.97
N CYS A 47 9.64 -24.62 27.92
CA CYS A 47 9.38 -23.56 28.92
C CYS A 47 7.95 -23.66 29.50
N ALA A 48 7.83 -23.21 30.72
CA ALA A 48 6.57 -22.86 31.33
C ALA A 48 6.46 -21.33 31.39
N VAL A 49 5.37 -20.81 30.87
CA VAL A 49 5.14 -19.37 30.73
C VAL A 49 3.93 -18.97 31.54
N ASN A 50 4.10 -18.01 32.43
CA ASN A 50 2.99 -17.39 33.14
C ASN A 50 2.54 -16.17 32.35
N LEU A 51 1.29 -16.17 31.93
CA LEU A 51 0.71 -15.11 31.09
C LEU A 51 -0.29 -14.26 31.89
N VAL A 52 -0.36 -12.99 31.57
CA VAL A 52 -1.37 -12.04 32.01
C VAL A 52 -2.15 -11.56 30.79
N GLY A 53 -3.48 -11.47 30.91
CA GLY A 53 -4.35 -11.01 29.81
C GLY A 53 -5.26 -12.08 29.21
N ALA A 54 -5.11 -13.35 29.64
CA ALA A 54 -6.04 -14.42 29.27
C ALA A 54 -6.38 -15.31 30.47
N ALA A 55 -7.59 -15.83 30.50
CA ALA A 55 -8.00 -16.82 31.48
C ALA A 55 -7.43 -18.21 31.10
N HIS A 56 -7.32 -19.10 32.10
CA HIS A 56 -6.70 -20.42 31.87
C HIS A 56 -7.52 -21.28 30.89
N ASP A 57 -8.80 -21.16 30.91
CA ASP A 57 -9.77 -21.88 30.05
C ASP A 57 -9.85 -21.33 28.62
N GLU A 58 -9.28 -20.16 28.38
CA GLU A 58 -9.16 -19.59 27.03
C GLU A 58 -7.95 -20.14 26.26
N ILE A 59 -7.07 -20.90 26.92
CA ILE A 59 -5.85 -21.43 26.30
C ILE A 59 -5.96 -22.96 26.21
N ALA A 60 -5.97 -23.46 24.99
CA ALA A 60 -6.09 -24.88 24.69
C ALA A 60 -4.80 -25.44 24.07
N ARG A 61 -4.69 -26.79 24.07
CA ARG A 61 -3.66 -27.48 23.30
C ARG A 61 -3.82 -27.16 21.82
N GLY A 62 -2.72 -26.84 21.15
CA GLY A 62 -2.71 -26.40 19.75
C GLY A 62 -2.69 -24.90 19.58
N ASN A 63 -2.93 -24.12 20.65
CA ASN A 63 -2.70 -22.68 20.60
C ASN A 63 -1.21 -22.40 20.46
N VAL A 64 -0.89 -21.28 19.78
CA VAL A 64 0.48 -20.81 19.55
C VAL A 64 0.60 -19.40 20.12
N LEU A 65 1.69 -19.13 20.82
CA LEU A 65 2.05 -17.79 21.28
C LEU A 65 3.01 -17.17 20.26
N VAL A 66 2.64 -16.01 19.70
CA VAL A 66 3.44 -15.31 18.70
C VAL A 66 3.54 -13.82 19.04
N ARG A 67 4.56 -13.15 18.54
CA ARG A 67 4.59 -11.68 18.53
C ARG A 67 3.62 -11.20 17.45
N THR A 68 2.94 -10.10 17.73
CA THR A 68 2.05 -9.45 16.79
C THR A 68 2.82 -8.95 15.57
N ASP A 69 2.19 -8.94 14.41
CA ASP A 69 2.68 -8.37 13.14
C ASP A 69 3.94 -9.01 12.52
N GLN A 70 4.44 -10.13 13.11
CA GLN A 70 5.60 -10.86 12.59
C GLN A 70 5.26 -12.10 11.75
N TRP A 71 3.97 -12.42 11.61
CA TRP A 71 3.54 -13.68 11.02
C TRP A 71 2.50 -13.47 9.92
N HIS A 72 2.69 -14.22 8.83
CA HIS A 72 1.60 -14.46 7.90
C HIS A 72 0.69 -15.56 8.47
N HIS A 73 -0.61 -15.28 8.56
CA HIS A 73 -1.59 -16.24 9.07
C HIS A 73 -2.29 -16.91 7.90
N THR A 74 -1.95 -18.18 7.67
CA THR A 74 -2.44 -18.90 6.50
C THR A 74 -3.54 -19.89 6.82
N THR A 75 -4.51 -19.97 5.90
CA THR A 75 -5.50 -21.07 5.84
C THR A 75 -5.18 -22.08 4.74
N MET A 76 -4.12 -21.85 3.96
CA MET A 76 -3.72 -22.71 2.84
C MET A 76 -2.22 -22.62 2.64
N PHE A 77 -1.55 -23.77 2.58
CA PHE A 77 -0.12 -23.81 2.35
C PHE A 77 0.27 -24.96 1.42
N ASP A 78 1.38 -24.81 0.72
CA ASP A 78 2.00 -25.87 -0.04
C ASP A 78 3.15 -26.52 0.76
N ALA A 79 3.27 -27.82 0.66
CA ALA A 79 4.22 -28.61 1.44
C ALA A 79 4.80 -29.79 0.63
N SER A 80 5.98 -30.27 1.04
CA SER A 80 6.42 -31.62 0.67
C SER A 80 5.65 -32.64 1.49
N LEU A 81 5.43 -33.82 0.92
CA LEU A 81 4.87 -34.95 1.62
C LEU A 81 5.65 -36.23 1.19
N ARG A 82 6.26 -36.89 2.17
CA ARG A 82 6.79 -38.22 2.03
C ARG A 82 5.82 -39.21 2.63
N VAL A 83 5.34 -40.13 1.81
CA VAL A 83 4.47 -41.25 2.22
C VAL A 83 5.30 -42.33 2.87
N LEU A 84 4.80 -42.97 3.94
CA LEU A 84 5.50 -44.07 4.62
C LEU A 84 5.59 -45.30 3.72
N ASP A 85 6.74 -45.95 3.73
CA ASP A 85 7.03 -47.12 2.90
C ASP A 85 6.17 -48.36 3.27
N GLN A 86 5.74 -48.44 4.53
CA GLN A 86 4.98 -49.58 5.08
C GLN A 86 3.48 -49.56 4.83
N LEU A 87 2.96 -48.53 4.16
CA LEU A 87 1.54 -48.47 3.81
C LEU A 87 1.22 -49.54 2.72
N ASP A 88 0.01 -50.05 2.77
CA ASP A 88 -0.53 -50.99 1.75
C ASP A 88 -1.41 -50.34 0.70
N HIS A 89 -1.49 -48.97 0.74
CA HIS A 89 -2.34 -48.18 -0.15
C HIS A 89 -1.70 -46.82 -0.46
N PRO A 90 -2.02 -46.24 -1.61
CA PRO A 90 -1.59 -44.87 -1.95
C PRO A 90 -2.34 -43.83 -1.15
N VAL A 91 -1.67 -42.70 -0.87
CA VAL A 91 -2.26 -41.50 -0.30
C VAL A 91 -2.83 -40.64 -1.43
N SER A 92 -4.10 -40.25 -1.34
CA SER A 92 -4.78 -39.45 -2.33
C SER A 92 -5.55 -38.27 -1.70
N ARG A 93 -6.18 -37.44 -2.53
CA ARG A 93 -7.08 -36.38 -2.06
C ARG A 93 -8.35 -36.91 -1.36
N ARG A 94 -8.65 -38.18 -1.50
CA ARG A 94 -9.78 -38.84 -0.87
C ARG A 94 -9.33 -39.39 0.48
N GLY A 95 -10.10 -39.13 1.53
CA GLY A 95 -9.79 -39.52 2.89
C GLY A 95 -10.05 -38.37 3.88
N ALA A 96 -10.26 -38.73 5.12
CA ALA A 96 -10.33 -37.77 6.22
C ALA A 96 -8.93 -37.57 6.80
N HIS A 97 -8.23 -36.56 6.32
CA HIS A 97 -6.87 -36.28 6.74
C HIS A 97 -6.83 -35.33 7.94
N VAL A 98 -5.84 -35.55 8.79
CA VAL A 98 -5.51 -34.70 9.93
C VAL A 98 -4.02 -34.40 9.88
N VAL A 99 -3.69 -33.11 9.98
CA VAL A 99 -2.30 -32.63 10.07
C VAL A 99 -2.00 -32.30 11.51
N TYR A 100 -0.88 -32.79 11.99
CA TYR A 100 -0.28 -32.46 13.28
C TYR A 100 0.84 -31.45 13.04
N LEU A 101 0.63 -30.22 13.51
CA LEU A 101 1.56 -29.11 13.44
C LEU A 101 1.85 -28.58 14.85
N GLY A 102 3.10 -28.56 15.25
CA GLY A 102 3.47 -28.23 16.64
C GLY A 102 2.77 -29.14 17.64
N SER A 103 1.95 -28.58 18.53
CA SER A 103 1.10 -29.31 19.49
C SER A 103 -0.35 -29.46 19.01
N GLY A 104 -0.70 -28.87 17.85
CA GLY A 104 -2.06 -28.83 17.31
C GLY A 104 -2.40 -30.04 16.44
N GLU A 105 -3.70 -30.33 16.37
CA GLU A 105 -4.32 -31.34 15.54
C GLU A 105 -5.40 -30.66 14.70
N HIS A 106 -5.23 -30.71 13.37
CA HIS A 106 -6.05 -29.95 12.43
C HIS A 106 -6.66 -30.89 11.38
N PRO A 107 -7.98 -31.10 11.35
CA PRO A 107 -8.64 -31.77 10.25
C PRO A 107 -8.53 -30.93 8.99
N VAL A 108 -8.05 -31.52 7.89
CA VAL A 108 -7.68 -30.76 6.69
C VAL A 108 -8.29 -31.37 5.43
N ARG A 109 -8.42 -30.54 4.39
CA ARG A 109 -8.53 -30.99 3.01
C ARG A 109 -7.17 -30.93 2.38
N MET A 110 -6.84 -31.90 1.54
CA MET A 110 -5.55 -31.97 0.87
C MET A 110 -5.73 -32.18 -0.63
N ARG A 111 -4.85 -31.59 -1.41
CA ARG A 111 -4.71 -31.82 -2.85
C ARG A 111 -3.25 -32.11 -3.17
N ILE A 112 -2.99 -33.19 -3.91
CA ILE A 112 -1.67 -33.49 -4.43
C ILE A 112 -1.40 -32.60 -5.64
N LEU A 113 -0.21 -32.02 -5.71
CA LEU A 113 0.22 -31.15 -6.81
C LEU A 113 0.95 -32.02 -7.86
N GLY A 114 0.24 -32.34 -8.93
CA GLY A 114 0.75 -33.21 -10.02
C GLY A 114 -0.05 -34.50 -10.15
N PRO A 115 0.40 -35.62 -9.58
CA PRO A 115 -0.28 -36.90 -9.72
C PRO A 115 -1.58 -36.97 -8.93
N ASN A 116 -2.41 -37.97 -9.21
CA ASN A 116 -3.67 -38.16 -8.49
C ASN A 116 -3.50 -38.78 -7.09
N ALA A 117 -2.40 -39.51 -6.89
CA ALA A 117 -2.04 -40.16 -5.64
C ALA A 117 -0.52 -40.31 -5.52
N LEU A 118 -0.04 -40.49 -4.29
CA LEU A 118 1.35 -40.82 -3.97
C LEU A 118 1.39 -42.23 -3.44
N GLU A 119 2.21 -43.09 -4.09
CA GLU A 119 2.41 -44.47 -3.69
C GLU A 119 3.21 -44.56 -2.38
N PRO A 120 3.15 -45.69 -1.65
CA PRO A 120 4.01 -45.93 -0.50
C PRO A 120 5.48 -45.68 -0.84
N GLY A 121 6.20 -44.99 0.02
CA GLY A 121 7.58 -44.55 -0.18
C GLY A 121 7.79 -43.37 -1.12
N ALA A 122 6.78 -42.95 -1.85
CA ALA A 122 6.89 -41.81 -2.75
C ALA A 122 6.95 -40.47 -2.01
N GLU A 123 7.57 -39.49 -2.66
CA GLU A 123 7.61 -38.10 -2.24
C GLU A 123 6.94 -37.21 -3.31
N GLY A 124 6.21 -36.18 -2.87
CA GLY A 124 5.57 -35.25 -3.76
C GLY A 124 5.16 -33.98 -3.04
N SER A 125 4.59 -33.06 -3.80
CA SER A 125 4.08 -31.79 -3.23
C SER A 125 2.58 -31.86 -3.04
N VAL A 126 2.09 -31.24 -1.98
CA VAL A 126 0.68 -31.18 -1.61
C VAL A 126 0.28 -29.76 -1.24
N ARG A 127 -0.97 -29.40 -1.53
CA ARG A 127 -1.64 -28.21 -1.00
C ARG A 127 -2.60 -28.61 0.09
N ILE A 128 -2.44 -28.03 1.27
CA ILE A 128 -3.21 -28.32 2.47
C ILE A 128 -4.07 -27.11 2.82
N TYR A 129 -5.35 -27.36 3.09
CA TYR A 129 -6.34 -26.35 3.47
C TYR A 129 -6.72 -26.55 4.93
N LEU A 130 -6.42 -25.55 5.76
CA LEU A 130 -6.70 -25.53 7.19
C LEU A 130 -8.11 -25.00 7.48
N PRO A 131 -8.74 -25.44 8.58
CA PRO A 131 -10.05 -24.94 8.98
C PRO A 131 -10.01 -23.53 9.58
N GLN A 132 -8.85 -23.11 10.06
CA GLN A 132 -8.58 -21.80 10.65
C GLN A 132 -7.16 -21.35 10.37
N PRO A 133 -6.88 -20.04 10.38
CA PRO A 133 -5.54 -19.53 10.12
C PRO A 133 -4.52 -20.03 11.16
N LEU A 134 -3.31 -20.35 10.72
CA LEU A 134 -2.17 -20.66 11.56
C LEU A 134 -0.94 -19.82 11.19
N PRO A 135 -0.12 -19.41 12.16
CA PRO A 135 1.15 -18.74 11.92
C PRO A 135 2.21 -19.80 11.57
N LEU A 136 2.42 -20.03 10.28
CA LEU A 136 3.37 -21.02 9.77
C LEU A 136 4.53 -20.33 9.04
N LEU A 137 5.66 -21.02 9.01
CA LEU A 137 6.83 -20.66 8.20
C LEU A 137 7.27 -21.81 7.30
N PRO A 138 7.88 -21.52 6.15
CA PRO A 138 8.56 -22.53 5.37
C PRO A 138 9.64 -23.24 6.20
N GLY A 139 9.59 -24.57 6.19
CA GLY A 139 10.43 -25.43 7.03
C GLY A 139 9.73 -25.98 8.27
N ASP A 140 8.54 -25.52 8.63
CA ASP A 140 7.73 -26.15 9.67
C ASP A 140 7.38 -27.57 9.27
N ARG A 141 7.59 -28.53 10.19
CA ARG A 141 7.36 -29.95 9.95
C ARG A 141 5.99 -30.37 10.45
N PHE A 142 5.40 -31.28 9.71
CA PHE A 142 4.11 -31.87 10.08
C PHE A 142 4.08 -33.38 9.93
N VAL A 143 3.13 -33.99 10.63
CA VAL A 143 2.76 -35.38 10.43
C VAL A 143 1.34 -35.43 9.87
N LEU A 144 1.12 -36.25 8.85
CA LEU A 144 -0.17 -36.50 8.23
C LEU A 144 -0.74 -37.83 8.69
N ARG A 145 -1.97 -37.85 9.16
CA ARG A 145 -2.72 -39.07 9.49
C ARG A 145 -4.01 -39.16 8.68
N GLU A 146 -4.47 -40.35 8.43
CA GLU A 146 -5.79 -40.66 7.89
C GLU A 146 -6.71 -41.13 9.03
N SER A 147 -7.72 -40.34 9.39
CA SER A 147 -8.59 -40.62 10.53
C SER A 147 -9.45 -41.85 10.32
N GLY A 148 -9.92 -42.09 9.08
CA GLY A 148 -10.75 -43.26 8.76
C GLY A 148 -10.06 -44.62 9.00
N ARG A 149 -8.71 -44.64 8.87
CA ARG A 149 -7.87 -45.80 9.12
C ARG A 149 -7.12 -45.74 10.44
N SER A 150 -7.21 -44.60 11.13
CA SER A 150 -6.50 -44.32 12.40
C SER A 150 -4.97 -44.55 12.29
N GLU A 151 -4.39 -44.29 11.11
CA GLU A 151 -2.96 -44.52 10.85
C GLU A 151 -2.22 -43.25 10.42
N THR A 152 -0.91 -43.25 10.67
CA THR A 152 0.00 -42.24 10.12
C THR A 152 0.37 -42.62 8.70
N VAL A 153 0.10 -41.73 7.75
CA VAL A 153 0.34 -41.98 6.33
C VAL A 153 1.61 -41.31 5.80
N GLY A 154 2.13 -40.33 6.50
CA GLY A 154 3.34 -39.63 6.07
C GLY A 154 3.62 -38.40 6.91
N GLY A 155 4.52 -37.59 6.39
CA GLY A 155 4.87 -36.28 6.93
C GLY A 155 5.73 -35.51 5.96
N GLY A 156 5.97 -34.26 6.28
CA GLY A 156 6.74 -33.37 5.41
C GLY A 156 7.04 -32.04 6.04
N GLU A 157 7.35 -31.08 5.20
CA GLU A 157 7.61 -29.72 5.63
C GLU A 157 6.84 -28.69 4.79
N VAL A 158 6.48 -27.59 5.39
CA VAL A 158 5.87 -26.42 4.74
C VAL A 158 6.88 -25.83 3.78
N LEU A 159 6.48 -25.57 2.54
CA LEU A 159 7.30 -24.96 1.50
C LEU A 159 6.88 -23.52 1.18
N ASP A 160 5.56 -23.27 1.20
CA ASP A 160 4.97 -21.96 0.88
C ASP A 160 3.73 -21.75 1.74
N VAL A 161 3.70 -20.63 2.47
CA VAL A 161 2.59 -20.30 3.40
C VAL A 161 1.50 -19.44 2.76
N ASP A 162 1.72 -18.94 1.53
CA ASP A 162 0.75 -18.14 0.78
C ASP A 162 0.90 -18.39 -0.74
N PRO A 163 0.57 -19.61 -1.21
CA PRO A 163 0.75 -19.98 -2.60
C PRO A 163 -0.19 -19.18 -3.53
N THR A 164 0.38 -18.43 -4.45
CA THR A 164 -0.34 -17.62 -5.44
C THR A 164 -0.69 -18.42 -6.70
N GLU A 165 0.14 -19.41 -7.03
CA GLU A 165 -0.04 -20.23 -8.21
C GLU A 165 -1.20 -21.23 -8.08
N LYS A 166 -1.85 -21.52 -9.22
CA LYS A 166 -2.87 -22.56 -9.28
C LYS A 166 -2.24 -23.91 -8.95
N ALA A 167 -2.95 -24.77 -8.23
CA ALA A 167 -2.46 -26.10 -7.87
C ALA A 167 -2.03 -26.99 -9.05
N SER A 168 -2.48 -26.69 -10.28
CA SER A 168 -2.07 -27.40 -11.51
C SER A 168 -0.68 -27.01 -12.02
N THR A 169 -0.25 -25.78 -11.72
CA THR A 169 1.01 -25.18 -12.19
C THR A 169 2.04 -25.04 -11.08
N ALA A 170 1.59 -25.02 -9.83
CA ALA A 170 2.44 -24.81 -8.67
C ALA A 170 3.62 -25.78 -8.61
N ARG A 171 4.79 -25.24 -8.30
CA ARG A 171 6.04 -25.96 -8.06
C ARG A 171 6.70 -25.40 -6.81
N PRO A 172 6.10 -25.67 -5.63
CA PRO A 172 6.53 -25.05 -4.39
C PRO A 172 7.94 -25.51 -3.99
N ASP A 173 8.71 -24.57 -3.50
CA ASP A 173 9.98 -24.75 -2.82
C ASP A 173 10.13 -23.67 -1.73
N ARG A 174 11.27 -23.65 -1.04
CA ARG A 174 11.58 -22.67 0.01
C ARG A 174 12.36 -21.46 -0.50
N SER A 175 12.38 -21.24 -1.81
CA SER A 175 13.15 -20.16 -2.43
C SER A 175 12.42 -18.83 -2.28
N MET A 176 13.10 -17.84 -1.75
CA MET A 176 12.65 -16.45 -1.76
C MET A 176 12.46 -15.92 -3.17
N ASP A 177 13.39 -16.26 -4.07
CA ASP A 177 13.37 -15.80 -5.47
C ASP A 177 12.13 -16.32 -6.21
N ARG A 178 11.67 -17.55 -5.89
CA ARG A 178 10.40 -18.05 -6.40
C ARG A 178 9.24 -17.21 -5.92
N VAL A 179 9.16 -16.91 -4.61
CA VAL A 179 8.09 -16.10 -4.01
C VAL A 179 8.04 -14.71 -4.65
N VAL A 180 9.20 -14.09 -4.87
CA VAL A 180 9.30 -12.78 -5.54
C VAL A 180 8.87 -12.88 -7.00
N ARG A 181 9.36 -13.88 -7.75
CA ARG A 181 9.03 -14.09 -9.17
C ARG A 181 7.52 -14.29 -9.38
N GLU A 182 6.88 -15.13 -8.56
CA GLU A 182 5.45 -15.41 -8.66
C GLU A 182 4.56 -14.19 -8.37
N ARG A 183 5.08 -13.22 -7.59
CA ARG A 183 4.36 -11.97 -7.26
C ARG A 183 4.77 -10.79 -8.12
N GLY A 184 5.94 -10.86 -8.76
CA GLY A 184 6.56 -9.77 -9.49
C GLY A 184 7.28 -8.78 -8.58
N TRP A 185 6.65 -8.31 -7.54
CA TRP A 185 7.21 -7.52 -6.43
C TRP A 185 6.48 -7.84 -5.12
N VAL A 186 7.16 -7.58 -4.02
CA VAL A 186 6.61 -7.79 -2.68
C VAL A 186 7.28 -6.81 -1.70
N ASP A 187 6.53 -6.33 -0.74
CA ASP A 187 7.07 -5.55 0.37
C ASP A 187 8.09 -6.39 1.16
N ALA A 188 9.23 -5.79 1.55
CA ALA A 188 10.32 -6.52 2.19
C ALA A 188 9.92 -7.14 3.54
N ASP A 189 9.08 -6.45 4.33
CA ASP A 189 8.59 -6.98 5.60
C ASP A 189 7.54 -8.09 5.37
N GLU A 190 6.74 -7.99 4.30
CA GLU A 190 5.83 -9.07 3.90
C GLU A 190 6.62 -10.29 3.42
N LEU A 191 7.66 -10.10 2.62
CA LEU A 191 8.55 -11.20 2.20
C LEU A 191 9.17 -11.91 3.39
N GLU A 192 9.58 -11.17 4.42
CA GLU A 192 10.09 -11.76 5.67
C GLU A 192 9.01 -12.58 6.38
N ARG A 193 7.77 -12.09 6.47
CA ARG A 193 6.64 -12.83 7.04
C ARG A 193 6.31 -14.12 6.25
N LEU A 194 6.44 -14.07 4.92
CA LEU A 194 6.16 -15.22 4.04
C LEU A 194 7.26 -16.27 4.06
N THR A 195 8.52 -15.87 4.25
CA THR A 195 9.68 -16.77 4.06
C THR A 195 10.47 -17.03 5.34
N GLY A 196 10.25 -16.24 6.39
CA GLY A 196 11.05 -16.25 7.60
C GLY A 196 12.48 -15.72 7.41
N LYS A 197 12.76 -15.05 6.28
CA LYS A 197 14.09 -14.54 5.94
C LYS A 197 13.98 -13.12 5.43
N ARG A 198 14.85 -12.26 5.96
CA ARG A 198 14.97 -10.87 5.52
C ARG A 198 15.78 -10.79 4.23
N ARG A 199 15.33 -9.93 3.32
CA ARG A 199 16.06 -9.48 2.14
C ARG A 199 16.00 -7.96 2.08
N GLU A 200 17.13 -7.32 1.76
CA GLU A 200 17.16 -5.88 1.54
C GLU A 200 16.30 -5.53 0.31
N PRO A 201 15.52 -4.47 0.39
CA PRO A 201 14.69 -4.05 -0.74
C PRO A 201 15.55 -3.58 -1.92
N ASP A 202 15.08 -3.83 -3.13
CA ASP A 202 15.74 -3.41 -4.37
C ASP A 202 15.42 -1.94 -4.70
N VAL A 203 14.20 -1.49 -4.34
CA VAL A 203 13.75 -0.11 -4.55
C VAL A 203 12.75 0.28 -3.46
N ASP A 204 12.99 1.38 -2.75
CA ASP A 204 12.21 1.85 -1.62
C ASP A 204 12.04 0.70 -0.57
N HIS A 205 10.83 0.22 -0.34
CA HIS A 205 10.53 -0.94 0.51
C HIS A 205 10.21 -2.23 -0.27
N TRP A 206 10.40 -2.22 -1.61
CA TRP A 206 10.05 -3.33 -2.49
C TRP A 206 11.23 -4.24 -2.82
N VAL A 207 11.01 -5.53 -2.73
CA VAL A 207 11.83 -6.58 -3.34
C VAL A 207 11.17 -6.98 -4.65
N VAL A 208 11.93 -6.96 -5.75
CA VAL A 208 11.38 -7.01 -7.10
C VAL A 208 12.01 -8.12 -7.92
N ASP A 209 11.21 -8.78 -8.75
CA ASP A 209 11.72 -9.66 -9.80
C ASP A 209 12.41 -8.80 -10.89
N PRO A 210 13.66 -9.12 -11.29
CA PRO A 210 14.41 -8.31 -12.25
C PRO A 210 13.74 -8.20 -13.63
N GLU A 211 13.02 -9.23 -14.08
CA GLU A 211 12.32 -9.22 -15.36
C GLU A 211 11.13 -8.25 -15.29
N VAL A 212 10.37 -8.31 -14.21
CA VAL A 212 9.23 -7.42 -13.98
C VAL A 212 9.70 -5.97 -13.79
N LEU A 213 10.81 -5.74 -13.08
CA LEU A 213 11.38 -4.40 -12.94
C LEU A 213 11.73 -3.81 -14.32
N HIS A 214 12.40 -4.61 -15.18
CA HIS A 214 12.72 -4.19 -16.53
C HIS A 214 11.46 -3.83 -17.34
N GLU A 215 10.45 -4.69 -17.33
CA GLU A 215 9.17 -4.47 -18.03
C GLU A 215 8.47 -3.18 -17.56
N VAL A 216 8.46 -2.92 -16.25
CA VAL A 216 7.82 -1.71 -15.68
C VAL A 216 8.57 -0.46 -16.11
N LEU A 217 9.92 -0.48 -16.07
CA LEU A 217 10.74 0.66 -16.51
C LEU A 217 10.54 0.95 -18.00
N GLU A 218 10.53 -0.06 -18.86
CA GLU A 218 10.27 0.11 -20.30
C GLU A 218 8.85 0.65 -20.57
N ARG A 219 7.86 0.15 -19.86
CA ARG A 219 6.49 0.66 -19.96
C ARG A 219 6.40 2.13 -19.53
N LEU A 220 7.09 2.52 -18.46
CA LEU A 220 7.13 3.90 -18.00
C LEU A 220 7.83 4.81 -19.00
N ARG A 221 8.95 4.38 -19.60
CA ARG A 221 9.62 5.11 -20.68
C ARG A 221 8.70 5.36 -21.87
N THR A 222 8.04 4.32 -22.36
CA THR A 222 7.09 4.43 -23.49
C THR A 222 5.93 5.38 -23.16
N ARG A 223 5.40 5.32 -21.95
CA ARG A 223 4.35 6.25 -21.51
C ARG A 223 4.88 7.69 -21.43
N LEU A 224 6.11 7.86 -20.94
CA LEU A 224 6.75 9.17 -20.82
C LEU A 224 7.04 9.78 -22.19
N GLU A 225 7.56 9.00 -23.15
CA GLU A 225 7.74 9.41 -24.53
C GLU A 225 6.43 9.87 -25.18
N THR A 226 5.35 9.12 -24.95
CA THR A 226 4.00 9.46 -25.47
C THR A 226 3.46 10.75 -24.84
N ALA A 227 3.72 10.98 -23.55
CA ALA A 227 3.30 12.18 -22.84
C ALA A 227 4.16 13.41 -23.20
N GLY A 228 5.36 13.18 -23.77
CA GLY A 228 6.28 14.22 -24.18
C GLY A 228 6.73 15.13 -23.03
N PRO A 229 7.01 16.42 -23.28
CA PRO A 229 7.54 17.33 -22.27
C PRO A 229 6.57 17.59 -21.10
N MET A 230 5.28 17.33 -21.28
CA MET A 230 4.28 17.43 -20.19
C MET A 230 4.45 16.36 -19.12
N GLY A 231 5.10 15.22 -19.44
CA GLY A 231 5.37 14.13 -18.52
C GLY A 231 4.10 13.44 -17.98
N LEU A 232 4.32 12.58 -16.97
CA LEU A 232 3.27 11.78 -16.32
C LEU A 232 2.98 12.30 -14.91
N GLU A 233 1.71 12.38 -14.52
CA GLU A 233 1.34 12.70 -13.14
C GLU A 233 1.67 11.53 -12.21
N LEU A 234 2.42 11.77 -11.13
CA LEU A 234 2.74 10.75 -10.14
C LEU A 234 1.50 10.18 -9.43
N ALA A 235 0.47 11.01 -9.25
CA ALA A 235 -0.79 10.58 -8.64
C ALA A 235 -1.52 9.52 -9.47
N GLY A 236 -1.29 9.48 -10.79
CA GLY A 236 -1.86 8.48 -11.71
C GLY A 236 -1.00 7.21 -11.85
N LEU A 237 0.13 7.12 -11.16
CA LEU A 237 0.98 5.93 -11.14
C LEU A 237 0.61 5.04 -9.95
N GLU A 238 0.72 3.72 -10.16
CA GLU A 238 0.62 2.75 -9.06
C GLU A 238 1.76 2.96 -8.04
N PRO A 239 1.60 2.56 -6.76
CA PRO A 239 2.62 2.76 -5.73
C PRO A 239 3.99 2.24 -6.14
N PHE A 240 4.06 1.04 -6.73
CA PHE A 240 5.30 0.46 -7.22
C PHE A 240 5.89 1.22 -8.43
N GLU A 241 5.07 1.60 -9.42
CA GLU A 241 5.50 2.42 -10.55
C GLU A 241 6.11 3.75 -10.07
N ARG A 242 5.55 4.34 -9.02
CA ARG A 242 6.07 5.56 -8.39
C ARG A 242 7.45 5.35 -7.77
N ALA A 243 7.64 4.25 -7.04
CA ALA A 243 8.92 3.92 -6.42
C ALA A 243 10.03 3.77 -7.47
N VAL A 244 9.76 3.07 -8.58
CA VAL A 244 10.78 2.82 -9.61
C VAL A 244 11.10 4.02 -10.49
N THR A 245 10.36 5.13 -10.41
CA THR A 245 10.71 6.37 -11.16
C THR A 245 12.11 6.88 -10.85
N THR A 246 12.60 6.63 -9.63
CA THR A 246 13.97 7.01 -9.21
C THR A 246 15.07 6.26 -9.94
N LEU A 247 14.75 5.15 -10.60
CA LEU A 247 15.66 4.33 -11.39
C LEU A 247 15.71 4.74 -12.87
N LEU A 248 14.83 5.65 -13.30
CA LEU A 248 14.85 6.22 -14.64
C LEU A 248 15.92 7.32 -14.71
N GLY A 249 17.10 6.99 -15.25
CA GLY A 249 18.21 7.94 -15.35
C GLY A 249 18.01 9.06 -16.38
N ASP A 250 16.98 8.97 -17.21
CA ASP A 250 16.58 9.88 -18.30
C ASP A 250 15.32 10.71 -17.97
N ALA A 251 14.85 10.63 -16.74
CA ALA A 251 13.67 11.37 -16.27
C ALA A 251 13.90 11.94 -14.85
N VAL A 252 13.12 12.95 -14.49
CA VAL A 252 13.18 13.61 -13.18
C VAL A 252 11.75 13.89 -12.68
N VAL A 253 11.61 13.92 -11.36
CA VAL A 253 10.33 14.28 -10.72
C VAL A 253 10.32 15.76 -10.40
N GLU A 254 9.44 16.51 -11.05
CA GLU A 254 9.24 17.96 -10.84
C GLU A 254 7.75 18.27 -10.65
N ALA A 255 7.43 19.07 -9.66
CA ALA A 255 6.05 19.52 -9.36
C ALA A 255 4.99 18.40 -9.36
N GLY A 256 5.34 17.19 -8.86
CA GLY A 256 4.43 16.04 -8.82
C GLY A 256 4.25 15.31 -10.15
N ARG A 257 5.11 15.56 -11.11
CA ARG A 257 5.14 14.91 -12.42
C ARG A 257 6.51 14.26 -12.69
N LEU A 258 6.49 13.16 -13.39
CA LEU A 258 7.68 12.55 -13.98
C LEU A 258 7.86 13.16 -15.37
N VAL A 259 8.92 13.91 -15.57
CA VAL A 259 9.21 14.58 -16.85
C VAL A 259 10.54 14.09 -17.43
N PRO A 260 10.75 14.08 -18.76
CA PRO A 260 12.04 13.78 -19.35
C PRO A 260 13.11 14.76 -18.84
N MET A 261 14.32 14.26 -18.60
CA MET A 261 15.43 15.11 -18.16
C MET A 261 15.75 16.17 -19.21
N GLY A 262 15.79 17.43 -18.79
CA GLY A 262 16.03 18.56 -19.69
C GLY A 262 14.83 18.95 -20.56
N ALA A 263 13.65 18.41 -20.30
CA ALA A 263 12.42 18.87 -20.98
C ALA A 263 12.18 20.34 -20.65
N VAL A 264 11.91 21.13 -21.68
CA VAL A 264 11.45 22.51 -21.51
C VAL A 264 9.95 22.45 -21.28
N ASP A 265 9.49 23.07 -20.19
CA ASP A 265 8.07 23.14 -19.91
C ASP A 265 7.34 23.92 -21.02
N PRO A 266 6.47 23.26 -21.81
CA PRO A 266 5.79 23.93 -22.94
C PRO A 266 4.80 25.00 -22.48
N LEU A 267 4.44 25.03 -21.20
CA LEU A 267 3.49 25.97 -20.65
C LEU A 267 4.14 27.12 -19.85
N ALA A 268 5.48 27.10 -19.66
CA ALA A 268 6.19 28.10 -18.87
C ALA A 268 5.93 29.55 -19.36
N ASP A 269 5.92 29.74 -20.67
CA ASP A 269 5.69 31.04 -21.32
C ASP A 269 4.49 30.96 -22.28
N HIS A 270 3.40 30.36 -21.83
CA HIS A 270 2.24 30.11 -22.70
C HIS A 270 1.63 31.41 -23.21
N PRO A 271 1.44 31.59 -24.54
CA PRO A 271 0.96 32.83 -25.13
C PRO A 271 -0.37 33.31 -24.57
N PHE A 272 -1.25 32.38 -24.21
CA PHE A 272 -2.55 32.72 -23.63
C PHE A 272 -2.42 33.35 -22.23
N VAL A 273 -1.48 32.87 -21.39
CA VAL A 273 -1.21 33.47 -20.06
C VAL A 273 -0.70 34.90 -20.25
N ALA A 274 0.22 35.12 -21.20
CA ALA A 274 0.71 36.45 -21.55
C ALA A 274 -0.42 37.38 -22.07
N ALA A 275 -1.32 36.84 -22.90
CA ALA A 275 -2.50 37.58 -23.40
C ALA A 275 -3.47 37.97 -22.28
N LEU A 276 -3.73 37.04 -21.34
CA LEU A 276 -4.54 37.33 -20.15
C LEU A 276 -3.91 38.38 -19.24
N ALA A 277 -2.58 38.29 -19.05
CA ALA A 277 -1.85 39.27 -18.23
C ALA A 277 -1.84 40.68 -18.86
N SER A 278 -1.80 40.79 -20.20
CA SER A 278 -1.84 42.06 -20.90
C SER A 278 -3.26 42.72 -20.92
N SER A 279 -4.30 41.95 -20.62
CA SER A 279 -5.69 42.40 -20.56
C SER A 279 -6.38 41.94 -19.27
N PRO A 280 -5.90 42.34 -18.09
CA PRO A 280 -6.26 41.72 -16.82
C PRO A 280 -7.74 41.76 -16.48
N PHE A 281 -8.45 42.79 -16.91
CA PHE A 281 -9.87 42.97 -16.58
C PHE A 281 -10.84 42.77 -17.75
N VAL A 282 -10.31 42.55 -18.97
CA VAL A 282 -11.08 42.22 -20.18
C VAL A 282 -10.36 41.04 -20.91
N PRO A 283 -10.34 39.87 -20.30
CA PRO A 283 -9.53 38.76 -20.82
C PRO A 283 -10.07 38.29 -22.18
N PRO A 284 -9.17 37.83 -23.08
CA PRO A 284 -9.58 37.14 -24.30
C PRO A 284 -10.19 35.76 -23.99
N ALA A 285 -11.03 35.31 -24.90
CA ALA A 285 -11.54 33.93 -24.86
C ALA A 285 -10.47 32.90 -25.24
N PRO A 286 -10.50 31.66 -24.71
CA PRO A 286 -9.51 30.61 -25.01
C PRO A 286 -9.80 29.85 -26.30
N ASP A 287 -10.29 30.54 -27.36
CA ASP A 287 -10.81 29.89 -28.58
C ASP A 287 -9.73 29.08 -29.34
N ASP A 288 -8.47 29.51 -29.25
CA ASP A 288 -7.31 28.90 -29.92
C ASP A 288 -6.42 28.09 -28.96
N VAL A 289 -6.87 27.83 -27.72
CA VAL A 289 -6.09 27.09 -26.72
C VAL A 289 -6.53 25.63 -26.64
N ASP A 290 -5.59 24.70 -26.68
CA ASP A 290 -5.93 23.27 -26.47
C ASP A 290 -6.57 23.08 -25.09
N ARG A 291 -7.62 22.25 -25.06
CA ARG A 291 -8.38 21.99 -23.81
C ARG A 291 -7.54 21.30 -22.73
N GLY A 292 -6.53 20.52 -23.08
CA GLY A 292 -5.62 19.88 -22.15
C GLY A 292 -4.66 20.90 -21.55
N GLU A 293 -4.08 21.77 -22.37
CA GLU A 293 -3.21 22.86 -21.96
C GLU A 293 -3.97 23.84 -21.04
N LEU A 294 -5.17 24.24 -21.41
CA LEU A 294 -6.00 25.14 -20.61
C LEU A 294 -6.29 24.55 -19.22
N ARG A 295 -6.68 23.27 -19.15
CA ARG A 295 -6.89 22.59 -17.88
C ARG A 295 -5.62 22.53 -17.03
N GLU A 296 -4.48 22.29 -17.64
CA GLU A 296 -3.21 22.26 -16.93
C GLU A 296 -2.80 23.63 -16.41
N LEU A 297 -2.96 24.70 -17.19
CA LEU A 297 -2.75 26.09 -16.73
C LEU A 297 -3.64 26.45 -15.55
N VAL A 298 -4.90 26.02 -15.56
CA VAL A 298 -5.81 26.22 -14.42
C VAL A 298 -5.36 25.39 -13.21
N ARG A 299 -4.96 24.13 -13.41
CA ARG A 299 -4.47 23.25 -12.34
C ARG A 299 -3.21 23.81 -11.67
N ARG A 300 -2.30 24.38 -12.44
CA ARG A 300 -1.06 25.04 -11.94
C ARG A 300 -1.35 26.34 -11.19
N GLY A 301 -2.50 26.94 -11.44
CA GLY A 301 -2.86 28.24 -10.90
C GLY A 301 -2.34 29.42 -11.71
N ASP A 302 -1.75 29.20 -12.90
CA ASP A 302 -1.34 30.26 -13.81
C ASP A 302 -2.56 31.00 -14.37
N VAL A 303 -3.65 30.26 -14.54
CA VAL A 303 -4.95 30.75 -14.97
C VAL A 303 -6.02 30.40 -13.91
N VAL A 304 -6.90 31.34 -13.64
CA VAL A 304 -8.03 31.17 -12.72
C VAL A 304 -9.33 31.24 -13.52
N GLU A 305 -10.14 30.18 -13.48
CA GLU A 305 -11.48 30.17 -14.08
C GLU A 305 -12.51 30.67 -13.09
N VAL A 306 -13.26 31.69 -13.48
CA VAL A 306 -14.33 32.27 -12.67
C VAL A 306 -15.59 32.41 -13.55
N GLU A 307 -16.62 31.66 -13.23
CA GLU A 307 -17.91 31.70 -13.95
C GLU A 307 -17.76 31.57 -15.50
N GLY A 308 -16.81 30.68 -15.94
CA GLY A 308 -16.54 30.43 -17.36
C GLY A 308 -15.66 31.49 -18.05
N ILE A 309 -15.10 32.44 -17.30
CA ILE A 309 -14.12 33.40 -17.78
C ILE A 309 -12.76 33.08 -17.18
N PHE A 310 -11.73 33.09 -18.02
CA PHE A 310 -10.36 32.78 -17.62
C PHE A 310 -9.57 34.05 -17.38
N TYR A 311 -8.89 34.14 -16.25
CA TYR A 311 -8.05 35.26 -15.85
C TYR A 311 -6.63 34.78 -15.55
N ALA A 312 -5.63 35.61 -15.81
CA ALA A 312 -4.28 35.32 -15.26
C ALA A 312 -4.33 35.41 -13.73
N ALA A 313 -3.52 34.64 -13.02
CA ALA A 313 -3.41 34.73 -11.55
C ALA A 313 -3.08 36.17 -11.12
N SER A 314 -2.18 36.87 -11.84
CA SER A 314 -1.79 38.23 -11.63
C SER A 314 -2.99 39.21 -11.74
N ALA A 315 -3.96 38.94 -12.60
CA ALA A 315 -5.16 39.76 -12.75
C ALA A 315 -6.08 39.68 -11.52
N ILE A 316 -6.16 38.53 -10.88
CA ILE A 316 -6.89 38.33 -9.61
C ILE A 316 -6.22 39.16 -8.50
N GLU A 317 -4.88 39.13 -8.42
CA GLU A 317 -4.14 39.94 -7.46
C GLU A 317 -4.32 41.46 -7.71
N GLU A 318 -4.31 41.85 -9.00
CA GLU A 318 -4.54 43.24 -9.38
C GLU A 318 -5.96 43.71 -9.05
N ALA A 319 -6.96 42.83 -9.25
CA ALA A 319 -8.34 43.09 -8.84
C ALA A 319 -8.46 43.26 -7.31
N ALA A 320 -7.72 42.45 -6.54
CA ALA A 320 -7.68 42.58 -5.08
C ALA A 320 -7.04 43.90 -4.63
N ARG A 321 -5.92 44.29 -5.25
CA ARG A 321 -5.29 45.61 -4.99
C ARG A 321 -6.17 46.77 -5.41
N LEU A 322 -6.92 46.65 -6.51
CA LEU A 322 -7.88 47.66 -6.94
C LEU A 322 -9.02 47.81 -5.90
N ALA A 323 -9.55 46.69 -5.41
CA ALA A 323 -10.56 46.71 -4.35
C ALA A 323 -10.04 47.35 -3.06
N ALA A 324 -8.79 47.11 -2.69
CA ALA A 324 -8.16 47.76 -1.54
C ALA A 324 -8.08 49.27 -1.71
N ARG A 325 -7.60 49.78 -2.86
CA ARG A 325 -7.56 51.21 -3.15
C ARG A 325 -8.95 51.86 -3.11
N LEU A 326 -9.99 51.19 -3.59
CA LEU A 326 -11.35 51.72 -3.52
C LEU A 326 -11.84 51.80 -2.08
N LEU A 327 -11.49 50.84 -1.23
CA LEU A 327 -11.83 50.84 0.20
C LEU A 327 -11.00 51.84 1.02
N ASP A 328 -9.78 52.16 0.63
CA ASP A 328 -9.01 53.21 1.24
C ASP A 328 -9.65 54.60 0.98
N ASN A 329 -10.25 54.81 -0.23
CA ASN A 329 -10.95 56.02 -0.58
C ASN A 329 -12.33 56.13 0.07
N ASP A 330 -13.03 55.01 0.23
CA ASP A 330 -14.34 54.95 0.91
C ASP A 330 -14.43 53.66 1.77
N PRO A 331 -14.11 53.75 3.07
CA PRO A 331 -14.15 52.63 3.99
C PRO A 331 -15.54 52.02 4.22
N GLU A 332 -16.62 52.74 3.90
CA GLU A 332 -17.99 52.22 4.03
C GLU A 332 -18.34 51.23 2.92
N GLY A 333 -17.55 51.21 1.84
CA GLY A 333 -17.64 50.22 0.77
C GLY A 333 -17.81 50.83 -0.62
N PHE A 334 -17.54 50.01 -1.64
CA PHE A 334 -17.67 50.40 -3.04
C PHE A 334 -18.73 49.57 -3.78
N THR A 335 -19.35 50.20 -4.78
CA THR A 335 -20.35 49.52 -5.64
C THR A 335 -19.71 48.81 -6.80
N VAL A 336 -20.44 47.87 -7.45
CA VAL A 336 -20.03 47.25 -8.72
C VAL A 336 -19.71 48.27 -9.79
N SER A 337 -20.44 49.42 -9.81
CA SER A 337 -20.21 50.51 -10.78
C SER A 337 -18.85 51.18 -10.54
N ALA A 338 -18.49 51.45 -9.29
CA ALA A 338 -17.21 52.05 -8.94
C ALA A 338 -16.03 51.13 -9.32
N PHE A 339 -16.14 49.80 -9.03
CA PHE A 339 -15.13 48.83 -9.43
C PHE A 339 -15.00 48.73 -10.95
N ARG A 340 -16.12 48.65 -11.66
CA ARG A 340 -16.13 48.59 -13.12
C ARG A 340 -15.47 49.81 -13.77
N GLU A 341 -15.75 51.00 -13.27
CA GLU A 341 -15.18 52.26 -13.75
C GLU A 341 -13.68 52.32 -13.50
N ALA A 342 -13.23 51.93 -12.30
CA ALA A 342 -11.82 51.90 -11.93
C ALA A 342 -11.03 50.80 -12.69
N ALA A 343 -11.66 49.66 -12.98
CA ALA A 343 -11.07 48.55 -13.76
C ALA A 343 -11.17 48.78 -15.29
N GLY A 344 -11.89 49.78 -15.77
CA GLY A 344 -12.10 50.02 -17.20
C GLY A 344 -12.80 48.87 -17.92
N ASN A 345 -13.67 48.10 -17.23
CA ASN A 345 -14.27 46.92 -17.77
C ASN A 345 -15.81 46.95 -17.84
N THR A 346 -16.44 45.88 -18.28
CA THR A 346 -17.89 45.74 -18.38
C THR A 346 -18.46 44.97 -17.19
N ARG A 347 -19.77 45.05 -16.95
CA ARG A 347 -20.46 44.31 -15.90
C ARG A 347 -20.26 42.77 -16.05
N LYS A 348 -20.11 42.28 -17.29
CA LYS A 348 -19.84 40.90 -17.62
C LYS A 348 -18.55 40.37 -16.95
N HIS A 349 -17.50 41.19 -16.89
CA HIS A 349 -16.22 40.85 -16.30
C HIS A 349 -16.08 41.28 -14.83
N ALA A 350 -16.69 42.42 -14.44
CA ALA A 350 -16.60 42.91 -13.06
C ALA A 350 -17.33 42.02 -12.05
N LEU A 351 -18.51 41.46 -12.40
CA LEU A 351 -19.28 40.64 -11.46
C LEU A 351 -18.57 39.33 -11.09
N PRO A 352 -18.06 38.54 -12.04
CA PRO A 352 -17.29 37.32 -11.70
C PRO A 352 -16.07 37.60 -10.84
N LEU A 353 -15.26 38.62 -11.18
CA LEU A 353 -14.11 39.03 -10.37
C LEU A 353 -14.50 39.36 -8.93
N LEU A 354 -15.53 40.20 -8.75
CA LEU A 354 -16.02 40.57 -7.42
C LEU A 354 -16.63 39.38 -6.68
N SER A 355 -17.32 38.45 -7.37
CA SER A 355 -17.81 37.20 -6.80
C SER A 355 -16.66 36.33 -6.31
N HIS A 356 -15.58 36.24 -7.09
CA HIS A 356 -14.37 35.52 -6.71
C HIS A 356 -13.67 36.18 -5.49
N LEU A 357 -13.52 37.51 -5.46
CA LEU A 357 -12.94 38.21 -4.33
C LEU A 357 -13.78 38.04 -3.05
N ASP A 358 -15.11 38.05 -3.18
CA ASP A 358 -16.03 37.75 -2.06
C ASP A 358 -15.83 36.30 -1.57
N GLY A 359 -15.78 35.31 -2.48
CA GLY A 359 -15.60 33.91 -2.17
C GLY A 359 -14.23 33.56 -1.55
N THR A 360 -13.19 34.29 -1.94
CA THR A 360 -11.84 34.14 -1.39
C THR A 360 -11.59 34.95 -0.12
N GLY A 361 -12.56 35.79 0.29
CA GLY A 361 -12.48 36.55 1.52
C GLY A 361 -11.65 37.83 1.40
N VAL A 362 -11.34 38.29 0.19
CA VAL A 362 -10.71 39.59 -0.06
C VAL A 362 -11.71 40.70 0.21
N THR A 363 -12.94 40.54 -0.27
CA THR A 363 -14.06 41.43 0.00
C THR A 363 -15.22 40.69 0.64
N ARG A 364 -16.22 41.41 1.13
CA ARG A 364 -17.52 40.89 1.58
C ARG A 364 -18.64 41.74 1.02
N ARG A 365 -19.66 41.10 0.49
CA ARG A 365 -20.86 41.80 0.04
C ARG A 365 -21.73 42.18 1.24
N ARG A 366 -22.13 43.47 1.31
CA ARG A 366 -23.12 44.02 2.23
C ARG A 366 -24.13 44.85 1.42
N ASP A 367 -25.29 44.27 1.19
CA ASP A 367 -26.33 44.87 0.31
C ASP A 367 -25.81 45.11 -1.11
N ASP A 368 -25.73 46.40 -1.53
CA ASP A 368 -25.27 46.83 -2.85
C ASP A 368 -23.78 47.20 -2.89
N VAL A 369 -23.09 47.17 -1.75
CA VAL A 369 -21.67 47.53 -1.64
C VAL A 369 -20.81 46.34 -1.21
N ARG A 370 -19.51 46.43 -1.45
CA ARG A 370 -18.49 45.53 -0.96
C ARG A 370 -17.60 46.24 0.03
N ILE A 371 -17.38 45.60 1.16
CA ILE A 371 -16.56 46.05 2.27
C ILE A 371 -15.31 45.18 2.40
N ALA A 372 -14.37 45.59 3.21
CA ALA A 372 -13.13 44.82 3.48
C ALA A 372 -13.41 43.40 4.00
N GLY A 373 -12.78 42.43 3.39
CA GLY A 373 -12.72 41.06 3.86
C GLY A 373 -11.45 40.80 4.70
N PRO A 374 -11.34 39.61 5.35
CA PRO A 374 -10.20 39.30 6.20
C PRO A 374 -8.88 39.09 5.44
N ARG A 375 -8.95 38.96 4.12
CA ARG A 375 -7.79 38.76 3.22
C ARG A 375 -7.54 39.91 2.28
N LEU A 376 -8.10 41.11 2.60
CA LEU A 376 -7.83 42.30 1.81
C LEU A 376 -6.32 42.63 1.87
N PRO A 377 -5.61 42.77 0.73
CA PRO A 377 -4.21 43.16 0.75
C PRO A 377 -4.03 44.58 1.28
N ASN A 378 -2.90 44.85 1.92
CA ASN A 378 -2.49 46.21 2.24
C ASN A 378 -2.11 46.90 0.94
N THR A 379 -2.52 48.17 0.79
CA THR A 379 -2.21 49.05 -0.34
C THR A 379 -0.77 49.50 -0.34
#